data_3c4eafedf6ac18ac6f6d0a3dd96273d8
#
_entry.id   3c4eafedf6ac18ac6f6d0a3dd96273d8
#
_cell.length_a   1.000
_cell.length_b   1.000
_cell.length_c   1.000
_cell.angle_alpha   90.00
_cell.angle_beta   90.00
_cell.angle_gamma   90.00
#
_symmetry.space_group_name_H-M   'P 1'
#
loop_
_entity.id
_entity.type
_entity.pdbx_description
1 polymer ?
#
loop_
_entity_poly.entity_id
_entity_poly.type
_entity_poly.pdbx_seq_one_letter_code
_entity_poly.pdbx_strand_id
1 'polypeptide(L)'
;MELNWKKTWMVLGLILVLGFGMRVYHLGNNAFVADEFLDMNSAYGYFKTGEWKAWDFNSGQSSQVNINEARDERANIYKWQVAELFRVLPPTEATARSVSVFWGVVSMLVVFWSTLVFTKRKEVALIATFLFAVSVAGIIFDRRLRMYAMFFPAYLAFATTV
;
A
#
# COMPACT_ATOMS: atom_id res chain seq x y z
N MET A 1 25.35 -3.31 -24.92
CA MET A 1 25.71 -4.47 -24.03
C MET A 1 24.42 -4.91 -23.35
N GLU A 2 23.85 -6.04 -23.81
CA GLU A 2 22.57 -6.50 -23.23
C GLU A 2 22.80 -7.06 -21.82
N LEU A 3 22.02 -6.57 -20.88
CA LEU A 3 22.03 -7.10 -19.51
C LEU A 3 21.57 -8.56 -19.52
N ASN A 4 22.40 -9.44 -18.96
CA ASN A 4 22.03 -10.84 -18.71
C ASN A 4 20.93 -10.88 -17.62
N TRP A 5 19.99 -11.83 -17.71
CA TRP A 5 18.89 -11.98 -16.74
C TRP A 5 19.34 -12.12 -15.29
N LYS A 6 20.46 -12.79 -14.99
CA LYS A 6 21.02 -12.86 -13.62
C LYS A 6 21.34 -11.48 -13.06
N LYS A 7 21.99 -10.64 -13.87
CA LYS A 7 22.31 -9.25 -13.48
C LYS A 7 21.05 -8.41 -13.35
N THR A 8 20.06 -8.60 -14.23
CA THR A 8 18.78 -7.89 -14.18
C THR A 8 18.06 -8.16 -12.85
N TRP A 9 17.93 -9.42 -12.46
CA TRP A 9 17.28 -9.79 -11.19
C TRP A 9 18.04 -9.30 -9.96
N MET A 10 19.36 -9.33 -10.01
CA MET A 10 20.20 -8.78 -8.93
C MET A 10 19.98 -7.27 -8.77
N VAL A 11 20.02 -6.50 -9.86
CA VAL A 11 19.79 -5.06 -9.84
C VAL A 11 18.37 -4.73 -9.42
N LEU A 12 17.37 -5.45 -9.93
CA LEU A 12 15.98 -5.29 -9.50
C LEU A 12 15.84 -5.55 -7.99
N GLY A 13 16.45 -6.61 -7.47
CA GLY A 13 16.45 -6.90 -6.04
C GLY A 13 17.02 -5.76 -5.20
N LEU A 14 18.14 -5.15 -5.63
CA LEU A 14 18.72 -4.00 -4.95
C LEU A 14 17.79 -2.78 -5.00
N ILE A 15 17.11 -2.52 -6.12
CA ILE A 15 16.12 -1.44 -6.24
C ILE A 15 14.94 -1.68 -5.30
N LEU A 16 14.43 -2.92 -5.23
CA LEU A 16 13.32 -3.27 -4.35
C LEU A 16 13.69 -3.10 -2.87
N VAL A 17 14.90 -3.54 -2.47
CA VAL A 17 15.40 -3.36 -1.10
C VAL A 17 15.54 -1.88 -0.75
N LEU A 18 16.11 -1.07 -1.65
CA LEU A 18 16.20 0.38 -1.47
C LEU A 18 14.81 1.01 -1.33
N GLY A 19 13.92 0.74 -2.28
CA GLY A 19 12.58 1.30 -2.30
C GLY A 19 11.73 0.87 -1.10
N PHE A 20 11.86 -0.38 -0.65
CA PHE A 20 11.25 -0.87 0.59
C PHE A 20 11.80 -0.14 1.81
N GLY A 21 13.14 -0.04 1.92
CA GLY A 21 13.79 0.66 3.04
C GLY A 21 13.30 2.11 3.19
N MET A 22 13.20 2.85 2.07
CA MET A 22 12.68 4.23 2.08
C MET A 22 11.22 4.31 2.53
N ARG A 23 10.40 3.28 2.27
CA ARG A 23 8.98 3.22 2.65
C ARG A 23 8.77 2.84 4.10
N VAL A 24 9.59 1.95 4.66
CA VAL A 24 9.46 1.52 6.06
C VAL A 24 10.16 2.44 7.06
N TYR A 25 11.11 3.24 6.60
CA TYR A 25 11.89 4.12 7.48
C TYR A 25 10.96 5.07 8.26
N HIS A 26 10.95 4.95 9.58
CA HIS A 26 10.11 5.74 10.49
C HIS A 26 8.60 5.72 10.13
N LEU A 27 8.06 4.58 9.70
CA LEU A 27 6.69 4.45 9.20
C LEU A 27 5.62 4.79 10.25
N GLY A 28 5.87 4.47 11.52
CA GLY A 28 4.94 4.69 12.63
C GLY A 28 5.15 5.98 13.44
N ASN A 29 6.12 6.83 13.06
CA ASN A 29 6.49 7.97 13.91
C ASN A 29 5.48 9.12 13.90
N ASN A 30 4.65 9.22 12.87
CA ASN A 30 3.66 10.28 12.73
C ASN A 30 2.27 9.73 12.99
N ALA A 31 1.45 10.46 13.73
CA ALA A 31 0.03 10.18 13.88
C ALA A 31 -0.70 10.14 12.51
N PHE A 32 -1.84 9.48 12.47
CA PHE A 32 -2.68 9.47 11.29
C PHE A 32 -3.17 10.88 10.93
N VAL A 33 -3.14 11.23 9.65
CA VAL A 33 -3.89 12.38 9.15
C VAL A 33 -5.38 12.04 9.05
N ALA A 34 -6.25 13.06 8.95
CA ALA A 34 -7.71 12.88 9.02
C ALA A 34 -8.25 11.73 8.15
N ASP A 35 -7.82 11.65 6.91
CA ASP A 35 -8.25 10.60 5.98
C ASP A 35 -7.77 9.19 6.36
N GLU A 36 -6.53 9.08 6.89
CA GLU A 36 -6.00 7.80 7.39
C GLU A 36 -6.77 7.35 8.63
N PHE A 37 -7.14 8.30 9.48
CA PHE A 37 -7.90 8.02 10.69
C PHE A 37 -9.29 7.45 10.38
N LEU A 38 -9.95 7.95 9.33
CA LEU A 38 -11.23 7.39 8.88
C LEU A 38 -11.09 5.94 8.39
N ASP A 39 -10.07 5.66 7.56
CA ASP A 39 -9.80 4.30 7.10
C ASP A 39 -9.39 3.38 8.26
N MET A 40 -8.61 3.89 9.23
CA MET A 40 -8.24 3.16 10.44
C MET A 40 -9.44 2.82 11.31
N ASN A 41 -10.34 3.78 11.56
CA ASN A 41 -11.57 3.57 12.34
C ASN A 41 -12.44 2.46 11.74
N SER A 42 -12.60 2.48 10.42
CA SER A 42 -13.40 1.48 9.71
C SER A 42 -12.73 0.10 9.75
N ALA A 43 -11.41 0.01 9.49
CA ALA A 43 -10.68 -1.25 9.54
C ALA A 43 -10.64 -1.84 10.95
N TYR A 44 -10.44 -1.00 11.97
CA TYR A 44 -10.44 -1.42 13.36
C TYR A 44 -11.83 -1.86 13.84
N GLY A 45 -12.88 -1.14 13.42
CA GLY A 45 -14.26 -1.54 13.68
C GLY A 45 -14.58 -2.91 13.11
N TYR A 46 -14.19 -3.17 11.84
CA TYR A 46 -14.32 -4.49 11.23
C TYR A 46 -13.51 -5.57 11.98
N PHE A 47 -12.28 -5.29 12.36
CA PHE A 47 -11.47 -6.19 13.17
C PHE A 47 -12.15 -6.60 14.48
N LYS A 48 -12.84 -5.66 15.14
CA LYS A 48 -13.50 -5.89 16.43
C LYS A 48 -14.85 -6.56 16.33
N THR A 49 -15.64 -6.23 15.30
CA THR A 49 -17.07 -6.59 15.21
C THR A 49 -17.39 -7.55 14.05
N GLY A 50 -16.53 -7.63 13.03
CA GLY A 50 -16.84 -8.31 11.76
C GLY A 50 -17.76 -7.51 10.84
N GLU A 51 -18.14 -6.28 11.21
CA GLU A 51 -19.01 -5.41 10.43
C GLU A 51 -18.31 -4.11 10.06
N TRP A 52 -18.65 -3.53 8.90
CA TRP A 52 -18.11 -2.25 8.45
C TRP A 52 -18.74 -1.10 9.23
N LYS A 53 -18.29 -0.92 10.47
CA LYS A 53 -18.69 0.14 11.39
C LYS A 53 -17.45 0.91 11.84
N ALA A 54 -17.58 2.23 11.93
CA ALA A 54 -16.51 3.04 12.51
C ALA A 54 -16.35 2.67 14.01
N TRP A 55 -15.10 2.63 14.47
CA TRP A 55 -14.77 2.44 15.87
C TRP A 55 -14.54 3.77 16.55
N ASP A 56 -15.21 4.00 17.66
CA ASP A 56 -14.95 5.16 18.52
C ASP A 56 -13.90 4.79 19.57
N PHE A 57 -12.68 5.28 19.39
CA PHE A 57 -11.58 5.03 20.31
C PHE A 57 -11.76 5.69 21.68
N ASN A 58 -12.61 6.71 21.80
CA ASN A 58 -12.88 7.38 23.08
C ASN A 58 -13.84 6.55 23.96
N SER A 59 -14.88 6.01 23.35
CA SER A 59 -15.86 5.19 24.07
C SER A 59 -15.48 3.70 24.13
N GLY A 60 -14.52 3.26 23.31
CA GLY A 60 -14.10 1.86 23.23
C GLY A 60 -15.14 0.92 22.62
N GLN A 61 -16.04 1.42 21.81
CA GLN A 61 -17.12 0.65 21.16
C GLN A 61 -17.35 1.11 19.72
N SER A 62 -18.15 0.33 18.97
CA SER A 62 -18.53 0.75 17.62
C SER A 62 -19.39 2.01 17.69
N SER A 63 -19.11 2.97 16.78
CA SER A 63 -19.90 4.18 16.71
C SER A 63 -21.37 3.87 16.48
N GLN A 64 -22.23 4.39 17.34
CA GLN A 64 -23.69 4.25 17.26
C GLN A 64 -24.36 5.37 16.45
N VAL A 65 -23.56 6.27 15.89
CA VAL A 65 -24.05 7.31 14.98
C VAL A 65 -24.74 6.61 13.81
N ASN A 66 -25.88 7.11 13.44
CA ASN A 66 -26.82 6.64 12.43
C ASN A 66 -26.22 5.60 11.46
N ILE A 67 -26.83 4.44 11.36
CA ILE A 67 -26.32 3.27 10.59
C ILE A 67 -25.79 3.65 9.19
N ASN A 68 -26.40 4.65 8.55
CA ASN A 68 -25.97 5.14 7.23
C ASN A 68 -24.69 6.01 7.26
N GLU A 69 -24.38 6.62 8.38
CA GLU A 69 -23.17 7.45 8.55
C GLU A 69 -22.02 6.67 9.19
N ALA A 70 -22.34 5.68 9.99
CA ALA A 70 -21.35 4.80 10.63
C ALA A 70 -20.80 3.72 9.69
N ARG A 71 -21.48 3.47 8.58
CA ARG A 71 -21.09 2.48 7.58
C ARG A 71 -20.16 3.10 6.56
N ASP A 72 -18.91 2.68 6.57
CA ASP A 72 -17.95 3.07 5.54
C ASP A 72 -17.58 1.86 4.68
N GLU A 73 -18.29 1.70 3.58
CA GLU A 73 -18.12 0.59 2.63
C GLU A 73 -17.10 0.92 1.52
N ARG A 74 -16.46 2.09 1.54
CA ARG A 74 -15.45 2.45 0.53
C ARG A 74 -14.17 1.68 0.77
N ALA A 75 -13.56 1.21 -0.30
CA ALA A 75 -12.27 0.52 -0.29
C ALA A 75 -12.21 -0.71 0.64
N ASN A 76 -13.30 -1.46 0.75
CA ASN A 76 -13.43 -2.59 1.68
C ASN A 76 -12.31 -3.62 1.53
N ILE A 77 -11.90 -3.94 0.29
CA ILE A 77 -10.81 -4.90 0.03
C ILE A 77 -9.50 -4.43 0.68
N TYR A 78 -9.19 -3.13 0.59
CA TYR A 78 -7.99 -2.57 1.20
C TYR A 78 -8.08 -2.56 2.73
N LYS A 79 -9.20 -2.05 3.28
CA LYS A 79 -9.43 -1.99 4.74
C LYS A 79 -9.52 -3.37 5.38
N TRP A 80 -10.06 -4.35 4.64
CA TRP A 80 -10.07 -5.75 5.06
C TRP A 80 -8.64 -6.29 5.26
N GLN A 81 -7.71 -6.01 4.35
CA GLN A 81 -6.30 -6.41 4.50
C GLN A 81 -5.69 -5.82 5.77
N VAL A 82 -6.00 -4.56 6.08
CA VAL A 82 -5.55 -3.90 7.32
C VAL A 82 -6.15 -4.59 8.55
N ALA A 83 -7.45 -4.87 8.53
CA ALA A 83 -8.15 -5.54 9.63
C ALA A 83 -7.62 -6.97 9.87
N GLU A 84 -7.36 -7.74 8.81
CA GLU A 84 -6.78 -9.08 8.94
C GLU A 84 -5.34 -9.02 9.50
N LEU A 85 -4.57 -8.00 9.13
CA LEU A 85 -3.22 -7.83 9.68
C LEU A 85 -3.25 -7.55 11.19
N PHE A 86 -4.28 -6.88 11.71
CA PHE A 86 -4.49 -6.67 13.16
C PHE A 86 -4.79 -7.95 13.94
N ARG A 87 -5.14 -9.05 13.28
CA ARG A 87 -5.30 -10.36 13.93
C ARG A 87 -3.97 -11.00 14.32
N VAL A 88 -2.87 -10.59 13.67
CA VAL A 88 -1.54 -11.17 13.86
C VAL A 88 -0.52 -10.17 14.39
N LEU A 89 -0.74 -8.87 14.21
CA LEU A 89 0.13 -7.78 14.65
C LEU A 89 -0.66 -6.74 15.45
N PRO A 90 -0.03 -6.03 16.40
CA PRO A 90 -0.71 -5.00 17.18
C PRO A 90 -1.21 -3.87 16.26
N PRO A 91 -2.41 -3.30 16.52
CA PRO A 91 -3.02 -2.24 15.71
C PRO A 91 -2.35 -0.89 15.97
N THR A 92 -1.22 -0.67 15.31
CA THR A 92 -0.43 0.57 15.36
C THR A 92 -0.44 1.28 14.00
N GLU A 93 0.01 2.54 13.96
CA GLU A 93 0.20 3.29 12.72
C GLU A 93 1.12 2.56 11.74
N ALA A 94 2.21 1.99 12.24
CA ALA A 94 3.15 1.23 11.41
C ALA A 94 2.50 -0.02 10.81
N THR A 95 1.75 -0.78 11.62
CA THR A 95 1.05 -1.99 11.16
C THR A 95 0.00 -1.64 10.10
N ALA A 96 -0.82 -0.62 10.33
CA ALA A 96 -1.84 -0.21 9.38
C ALA A 96 -1.24 0.24 8.03
N ARG A 97 -0.17 1.06 8.07
CA ARG A 97 0.51 1.57 6.87
C ARG A 97 1.32 0.51 6.14
N SER A 98 1.71 -0.58 6.79
CA SER A 98 2.51 -1.65 6.16
C SER A 98 1.78 -2.31 4.99
N VAL A 99 0.45 -2.31 4.99
CA VAL A 99 -0.36 -2.76 3.83
C VAL A 99 -0.08 -1.88 2.61
N SER A 100 -0.03 -0.55 2.77
CA SER A 100 0.33 0.35 1.67
C SER A 100 1.78 0.16 1.22
N VAL A 101 2.71 -0.07 2.16
CA VAL A 101 4.11 -0.37 1.82
C VAL A 101 4.22 -1.65 1.00
N PHE A 102 3.50 -2.70 1.38
CA PHE A 102 3.42 -3.94 0.59
C PHE A 102 2.97 -3.65 -0.84
N TRP A 103 1.88 -2.91 -1.02
CA TRP A 103 1.40 -2.52 -2.35
C TRP A 103 2.37 -1.59 -3.09
N GLY A 104 3.15 -0.77 -2.40
CA GLY A 104 4.24 0.01 -2.98
C GLY A 104 5.36 -0.87 -3.57
N VAL A 105 5.69 -2.00 -2.90
CA VAL A 105 6.64 -2.99 -3.46
C VAL A 105 6.02 -3.69 -4.68
N VAL A 106 4.75 -4.08 -4.61
CA VAL A 106 4.02 -4.63 -5.77
C VAL A 106 4.01 -3.63 -6.93
N SER A 107 3.82 -2.33 -6.64
CA SER A 107 3.88 -1.27 -7.66
C SER A 107 5.22 -1.22 -8.38
N MET A 108 6.34 -1.34 -7.66
CA MET A 108 7.68 -1.39 -8.28
C MET A 108 7.82 -2.58 -9.22
N LEU A 109 7.30 -3.76 -8.83
CA LEU A 109 7.32 -4.96 -9.68
C LEU A 109 6.45 -4.79 -10.93
N VAL A 110 5.26 -4.20 -10.76
CA VAL A 110 4.35 -3.94 -11.89
C VAL A 110 4.93 -2.90 -12.83
N VAL A 111 5.57 -1.84 -12.33
CA VAL A 111 6.28 -0.85 -13.16
C VAL A 111 7.38 -1.52 -13.98
N PHE A 112 8.19 -2.40 -13.35
CA PHE A 112 9.21 -3.17 -14.05
C PHE A 112 8.61 -4.01 -15.18
N TRP A 113 7.59 -4.80 -14.85
CA TRP A 113 6.92 -5.68 -15.80
C TRP A 113 6.27 -4.89 -16.96
N SER A 114 5.49 -3.87 -16.63
CA SER A 114 4.81 -3.04 -17.65
C SER A 114 5.81 -2.37 -18.59
N THR A 115 6.85 -1.77 -18.03
CA THR A 115 7.90 -1.13 -18.85
C THR A 115 8.61 -2.16 -19.73
N LEU A 116 8.86 -3.36 -19.21
CA LEU A 116 9.46 -4.44 -20.00
C LEU A 116 8.54 -4.91 -21.14
N VAL A 117 7.23 -5.02 -20.89
CA VAL A 117 6.23 -5.39 -21.91
C VAL A 117 6.21 -4.37 -23.04
N PHE A 118 6.15 -3.08 -22.72
CA PHE A 118 6.05 -2.01 -23.72
C PHE A 118 7.34 -1.75 -24.47
N THR A 119 8.49 -1.79 -23.78
CA THR A 119 9.76 -1.38 -24.40
C THR A 119 10.61 -2.55 -24.90
N LYS A 120 10.35 -3.76 -24.39
CA LYS A 120 11.17 -4.97 -24.59
C LYS A 120 12.64 -4.81 -24.14
N ARG A 121 12.93 -3.77 -23.33
CA ARG A 121 14.29 -3.41 -22.90
C ARG A 121 14.41 -3.46 -21.38
N LYS A 122 15.25 -4.37 -20.88
CA LYS A 122 15.49 -4.60 -19.44
C LYS A 122 16.08 -3.37 -18.74
N GLU A 123 16.99 -2.69 -19.43
CA GLU A 123 17.65 -1.49 -18.91
C GLU A 123 16.63 -0.37 -18.66
N VAL A 124 15.70 -0.15 -19.59
CA VAL A 124 14.65 0.85 -19.47
C VAL A 124 13.71 0.48 -18.33
N ALA A 125 13.36 -0.80 -18.20
CA ALA A 125 12.51 -1.28 -17.10
C ALA A 125 13.17 -1.07 -15.73
N LEU A 126 14.48 -1.35 -15.59
CA LEU A 126 15.23 -1.08 -14.36
C LEU A 126 15.30 0.40 -14.03
N ILE A 127 15.55 1.27 -15.02
CA ILE A 127 15.59 2.73 -14.81
C ILE A 127 14.22 3.25 -14.37
N ALA A 128 13.13 2.83 -15.04
CA ALA A 128 11.78 3.24 -14.67
C ALA A 128 11.43 2.79 -13.24
N THR A 129 11.78 1.55 -12.88
CA THR A 129 11.56 1.02 -11.53
C THR A 129 12.37 1.77 -10.50
N PHE A 130 13.64 2.09 -10.79
CA PHE A 130 14.47 2.89 -9.89
C PHE A 130 13.88 4.29 -9.68
N LEU A 131 13.50 4.97 -10.74
CA LEU A 131 12.89 6.30 -10.65
C LEU A 131 11.59 6.26 -9.82
N PHE A 132 10.77 5.23 -9.99
CA PHE A 132 9.57 5.04 -9.17
C PHE A 132 9.93 4.72 -7.71
N ALA A 133 10.94 3.88 -7.47
CA ALA A 133 11.38 3.51 -6.12
C ALA A 133 11.81 4.71 -5.28
N VAL A 134 12.49 5.70 -5.90
CA VAL A 134 12.97 6.92 -5.23
C VAL A 134 12.04 8.13 -5.42
N SER A 135 10.92 7.96 -6.11
CA SER A 135 9.94 9.04 -6.33
C SER A 135 9.33 9.50 -5.02
N VAL A 136 9.47 10.79 -4.70
CA VAL A 136 8.90 11.38 -3.49
C VAL A 136 7.38 11.19 -3.45
N ALA A 137 6.68 11.41 -4.57
CA ALA A 137 5.25 11.19 -4.67
C ALA A 137 4.88 9.72 -4.41
N GLY A 138 5.57 8.77 -5.06
CA GLY A 138 5.36 7.34 -4.84
C GLY A 138 5.56 6.94 -3.38
N ILE A 139 6.66 7.38 -2.76
CA ILE A 139 6.95 7.10 -1.35
C ILE A 139 5.87 7.66 -0.43
N ILE A 140 5.42 8.90 -0.65
CA ILE A 140 4.37 9.53 0.18
C ILE A 140 3.07 8.74 0.09
N PHE A 141 2.63 8.35 -1.11
CA PHE A 141 1.39 7.58 -1.28
C PHE A 141 1.49 6.18 -0.68
N ASP A 142 2.62 5.50 -0.86
CA ASP A 142 2.84 4.15 -0.35
C ASP A 142 3.05 4.10 1.18
N ARG A 143 3.28 5.23 1.83
CA ARG A 143 3.42 5.36 3.29
C ARG A 143 2.17 5.83 4.00
N ARG A 144 1.10 6.09 3.29
CA ARG A 144 -0.20 6.50 3.87
C ARG A 144 -1.16 5.32 3.90
N LEU A 145 -1.96 5.26 4.95
CA LEU A 145 -3.06 4.29 5.06
C LEU A 145 -4.19 4.68 4.10
N ARG A 146 -3.96 4.42 2.79
CA ARG A 146 -4.91 4.77 1.73
C ARG A 146 -4.94 3.71 0.63
N MET A 147 -6.13 3.42 0.12
CA MET A 147 -6.37 2.46 -0.96
C MET A 147 -5.60 2.74 -2.25
N TYR A 148 -5.13 3.97 -2.44
CA TYR A 148 -4.42 4.37 -3.67
C TYR A 148 -3.16 3.55 -3.92
N ALA A 149 -2.47 3.13 -2.86
CA ALA A 149 -1.31 2.26 -2.97
C ALA A 149 -1.65 0.92 -3.66
N MET A 150 -2.83 0.35 -3.39
CA MET A 150 -3.33 -0.87 -4.03
C MET A 150 -3.88 -0.58 -5.44
N PHE A 151 -4.57 0.54 -5.61
CA PHE A 151 -5.23 0.86 -6.88
C PHE A 151 -4.24 1.10 -8.02
N PHE A 152 -3.12 1.77 -7.76
CA PHE A 152 -2.12 2.08 -8.77
C PHE A 152 -1.57 0.84 -9.48
N PRO A 153 -1.01 -0.18 -8.79
CA PRO A 153 -0.47 -1.37 -9.47
C PRO A 153 -1.57 -2.19 -10.14
N ALA A 154 -2.78 -2.25 -9.58
CA ALA A 154 -3.91 -2.96 -10.18
C ALA A 154 -4.31 -2.32 -11.53
N TYR A 155 -4.44 -0.99 -11.55
CA TYR A 155 -4.76 -0.25 -12.79
C TYR A 155 -3.65 -0.38 -13.84
N LEU A 156 -2.38 -0.22 -13.42
CA LEU A 156 -1.24 -0.34 -14.35
C LEU A 156 -1.12 -1.76 -14.90
N ALA A 157 -1.35 -2.78 -14.08
CA ALA A 157 -1.35 -4.17 -14.54
C ALA A 157 -2.47 -4.41 -15.56
N PHE A 158 -3.69 -3.94 -15.27
CA PHE A 158 -4.81 -4.01 -16.22
C PHE A 158 -4.45 -3.31 -17.55
N ALA A 159 -3.99 -2.07 -17.51
CA ALA A 159 -3.61 -1.32 -18.71
C ALA A 159 -2.46 -1.94 -19.52
N THR A 160 -1.66 -2.81 -18.89
CA THR A 160 -0.56 -3.53 -19.57
C THR A 160 -1.04 -4.77 -20.30
N THR A 161 -2.19 -5.34 -19.90
CA THR A 161 -2.74 -6.58 -20.47
C THR A 161 -3.76 -6.35 -21.57
N VAL A 162 -4.28 -5.14 -21.72
CA VAL A 162 -5.22 -4.71 -22.76
C VAL A 162 -4.47 -4.11 -23.95
#